data_ee444d0f2e49f4d9a2217ae10a949104
#
_entry.id   ee444d0f2e49f4d9a2217ae10a949104
#
_cell.length_a   1.000
_cell.length_b   1.000
_cell.length_c   1.000
_cell.angle_alpha   90.00
_cell.angle_beta   90.00
_cell.angle_gamma   90.00
#
_symmetry.space_group_name_H-M   'P 1'
#
loop_
_entity.id
_entity.type
_entity.pdbx_description
1 polymer ?
#
loop_
_entity_poly.entity_id
_entity_poly.type
_entity_poly.pdbx_seq_one_letter_code
_entity_poly.pdbx_strand_id
1 'polypeptide(L)'
;MARKAHSERTKSSLLLLLSIVMLGVGLNFLGRLLNLLLGLPLYLDNVGTLLVSMAGGLVPCITVGFFSNLINGVNDPNSTYYAVISILIAAAAVICKKKRVLQRFPAMLLAVLIFALLGGLLGGVLTWLINGKSFGEGYTVDLAVKIADALSLDYISSNLLACFLVDVADKLAVTVPSVLLFLLLPKKLLDLFRAQSWYLQKKYEGR
;
A
#
# COMPACT_ATOMS: atom_id res chain seq x y z
N MET A 1 34.80 -6.81 -23.77
CA MET A 1 33.40 -7.02 -24.16
C MET A 1 32.48 -7.39 -22.97
N ALA A 2 32.84 -8.36 -22.11
CA ALA A 2 32.00 -8.76 -20.97
C ALA A 2 31.63 -7.65 -19.97
N ARG A 3 32.56 -6.74 -19.66
CA ARG A 3 32.33 -5.61 -18.71
C ARG A 3 31.35 -4.57 -19.24
N LYS A 4 31.31 -4.35 -20.57
CA LYS A 4 30.36 -3.42 -21.22
C LYS A 4 28.97 -4.03 -21.26
N ALA A 5 28.83 -5.32 -21.60
CA ALA A 5 27.57 -6.05 -21.57
C ALA A 5 26.98 -6.16 -20.16
N HIS A 6 27.82 -6.30 -19.13
CA HIS A 6 27.37 -6.31 -17.73
C HIS A 6 26.86 -4.93 -17.30
N SER A 7 27.53 -3.84 -17.68
CA SER A 7 27.10 -2.47 -17.41
C SER A 7 25.76 -2.14 -18.08
N GLU A 8 25.56 -2.54 -19.34
CA GLU A 8 24.31 -2.31 -20.06
C GLU A 8 23.13 -3.08 -19.48
N ARG A 9 23.32 -4.34 -19.08
CA ARG A 9 22.31 -5.13 -18.37
C ARG A 9 21.93 -4.49 -17.03
N THR A 10 22.91 -3.98 -16.28
CA THR A 10 22.64 -3.32 -15.00
C THR A 10 21.85 -2.03 -15.18
N LYS A 11 22.14 -1.23 -16.22
CA LYS A 11 21.40 -0.01 -16.55
C LYS A 11 19.96 -0.31 -16.95
N SER A 12 19.76 -1.28 -17.85
CA SER A 12 18.41 -1.72 -18.25
C SER A 12 17.60 -2.20 -17.06
N SER A 13 18.24 -2.89 -16.12
CA SER A 13 17.65 -3.38 -14.88
C SER A 13 17.17 -2.25 -13.98
N LEU A 14 17.99 -1.22 -13.80
CA LEU A 14 17.67 -0.07 -12.97
C LEU A 14 16.52 0.74 -13.59
N LEU A 15 16.54 0.96 -14.90
CA LEU A 15 15.47 1.67 -15.59
C LEU A 15 14.11 0.99 -15.45
N LEU A 16 14.05 -0.34 -15.58
CA LEU A 16 12.82 -1.10 -15.36
C LEU A 16 12.32 -1.00 -13.92
N LEU A 17 13.24 -1.07 -12.95
CA LEU A 17 12.90 -0.90 -11.54
C LEU A 17 12.32 0.50 -11.27
N LEU A 18 12.97 1.53 -11.78
CA LEU A 18 12.49 2.90 -11.67
C LEU A 18 11.11 3.08 -12.33
N SER A 19 10.91 2.50 -13.51
CA SER A 19 9.62 2.58 -14.23
C SER A 19 8.47 1.96 -13.43
N ILE A 20 8.67 0.78 -12.81
CA ILE A 20 7.60 0.15 -12.00
C ILE A 20 7.33 0.92 -10.72
N VAL A 21 8.38 1.51 -10.10
CA VAL A 21 8.21 2.35 -8.91
C VAL A 21 7.46 3.62 -9.27
N MET A 22 7.83 4.30 -10.36
CA MET A 22 7.13 5.51 -10.82
C MET A 22 5.66 5.23 -11.16
N LEU A 23 5.38 4.11 -11.84
CA LEU A 23 4.02 3.67 -12.10
C LEU A 23 3.23 3.46 -10.80
N GLY A 24 3.82 2.77 -9.83
CA GLY A 24 3.20 2.52 -8.54
C GLY A 24 2.91 3.79 -7.75
N VAL A 25 3.89 4.70 -7.66
CA VAL A 25 3.73 6.01 -6.99
C VAL A 25 2.66 6.84 -7.70
N GLY A 26 2.67 6.88 -9.04
CA GLY A 26 1.67 7.59 -9.84
C GLY A 26 0.26 7.07 -9.59
N LEU A 27 0.06 5.74 -9.52
CA LEU A 27 -1.24 5.13 -9.21
C LEU A 27 -1.71 5.46 -7.79
N ASN A 28 -0.83 5.46 -6.80
CA ASN A 28 -1.16 5.87 -5.43
C ASN A 28 -1.57 7.34 -5.38
N PHE A 29 -0.84 8.19 -6.06
CA PHE A 29 -1.16 9.61 -6.17
C PHE A 29 -2.52 9.85 -6.86
N LEU A 30 -2.80 9.16 -7.97
CA LEU A 30 -4.10 9.21 -8.65
C LEU A 30 -5.24 8.73 -7.75
N GLY A 31 -5.04 7.64 -7.00
CA GLY A 31 -6.03 7.16 -6.04
C GLY A 31 -6.35 8.21 -4.97
N ARG A 32 -5.31 8.82 -4.38
CA ARG A 32 -5.49 9.92 -3.41
C ARG A 32 -6.17 11.13 -4.05
N LEU A 33 -5.81 11.51 -5.26
CA LEU A 33 -6.45 12.62 -5.97
C LEU A 33 -7.94 12.35 -6.22
N LEU A 34 -8.30 11.14 -6.64
CA LEU A 34 -9.70 10.72 -6.80
C LEU A 34 -10.45 10.80 -5.47
N ASN A 35 -9.83 10.34 -4.39
CA ASN A 35 -10.41 10.47 -3.06
C ASN A 35 -10.73 11.92 -2.70
N LEU A 36 -9.77 12.82 -2.87
CA LEU A 36 -9.94 14.25 -2.59
C LEU A 36 -11.02 14.89 -3.47
N LEU A 37 -11.06 14.57 -4.75
CA LEU A 37 -12.06 15.11 -5.69
C LEU A 37 -13.48 14.62 -5.41
N LEU A 38 -13.63 13.38 -4.96
CA LEU A 38 -14.93 12.77 -4.70
C LEU A 38 -15.40 12.94 -3.24
N GLY A 39 -14.55 13.47 -2.35
CA GLY A 39 -14.85 13.63 -0.93
C GLY A 39 -15.14 12.29 -0.23
N LEU A 40 -14.48 11.21 -0.65
CA LEU A 40 -14.71 9.89 -0.07
C LEU A 40 -14.07 9.77 1.31
N PRO A 41 -14.68 9.04 2.26
CA PRO A 41 -14.05 8.74 3.56
C PRO A 41 -13.06 7.57 3.45
N LEU A 42 -12.24 7.56 2.41
CA LEU A 42 -11.25 6.51 2.11
C LEU A 42 -9.90 7.17 1.87
N TYR A 43 -8.85 6.38 1.69
CA TYR A 43 -7.50 6.88 1.39
C TYR A 43 -7.11 6.65 -0.07
N LEU A 44 -7.43 5.47 -0.63
CA LEU A 44 -7.18 5.00 -2.00
C LEU A 44 -5.71 5.09 -2.45
N ASP A 45 -4.78 5.23 -1.53
CA ASP A 45 -3.37 5.54 -1.77
C ASP A 45 -2.44 4.31 -1.79
N ASN A 46 -3.02 3.10 -1.92
CA ASN A 46 -2.27 1.83 -1.92
C ASN A 46 -2.46 0.99 -3.19
N VAL A 47 -3.19 1.49 -4.20
CA VAL A 47 -3.44 0.76 -5.47
C VAL A 47 -2.13 0.38 -6.16
N GLY A 48 -1.22 1.35 -6.31
CA GLY A 48 0.08 1.13 -6.92
C GLY A 48 0.98 0.23 -6.07
N THR A 49 0.94 0.38 -4.74
CA THR A 49 1.68 -0.48 -3.81
C THR A 49 1.28 -1.94 -3.97
N LEU A 50 -0.02 -2.25 -4.00
CA LEU A 50 -0.51 -3.62 -4.18
C LEU A 50 -0.21 -4.15 -5.59
N LEU A 51 -0.38 -3.35 -6.65
CA LEU A 51 -0.03 -3.74 -8.01
C LEU A 51 1.46 -4.11 -8.11
N VAL A 52 2.34 -3.25 -7.59
CA VAL A 52 3.79 -3.47 -7.62
C VAL A 52 4.21 -4.65 -6.74
N SER A 53 3.52 -4.93 -5.63
CA SER A 53 3.75 -6.13 -4.84
C SER A 53 3.58 -7.41 -5.67
N MET A 54 2.56 -7.43 -6.55
CA MET A 54 2.26 -8.56 -7.41
C MET A 54 3.24 -8.69 -8.59
N ALA A 55 3.68 -7.58 -9.16
CA ALA A 55 4.54 -7.54 -10.35
C ALA A 55 6.04 -7.53 -10.02
N GLY A 56 6.47 -6.64 -9.11
CA GLY A 56 7.87 -6.26 -8.91
C GLY A 56 8.56 -6.87 -7.68
N GLY A 57 7.82 -7.39 -6.69
CA GLY A 57 8.37 -7.94 -5.46
C GLY A 57 8.62 -6.91 -4.34
N LEU A 58 9.41 -7.30 -3.33
CA LEU A 58 9.49 -6.59 -2.04
C LEU A 58 10.12 -5.19 -2.15
N VAL A 59 11.31 -5.09 -2.74
CA VAL A 59 12.06 -3.82 -2.78
C VAL A 59 11.29 -2.72 -3.51
N PRO A 60 10.84 -2.91 -4.78
CA PRO A 60 10.06 -1.88 -5.45
C PRO A 60 8.73 -1.56 -4.74
N CYS A 61 8.09 -2.56 -4.14
CA CYS A 61 6.84 -2.36 -3.40
C CYS A 61 7.03 -1.45 -2.16
N ILE A 62 8.04 -1.72 -1.35
CA ILE A 62 8.40 -0.87 -0.20
C ILE A 62 8.76 0.54 -0.66
N THR A 63 9.53 0.65 -1.74
CA THR A 63 9.92 1.94 -2.32
C THR A 63 8.68 2.74 -2.74
N VAL A 64 7.70 2.12 -3.38
CA VAL A 64 6.43 2.77 -3.72
C VAL A 64 5.69 3.26 -2.47
N GLY A 65 5.49 2.39 -1.47
CA GLY A 65 4.81 2.76 -0.23
C GLY A 65 5.49 3.92 0.50
N PHE A 66 6.81 3.91 0.56
CA PHE A 66 7.60 4.98 1.18
C PHE A 66 7.48 6.31 0.42
N PHE A 67 7.80 6.31 -0.89
CA PHE A 67 7.81 7.55 -1.67
C PHE A 67 6.41 8.14 -1.87
N SER A 68 5.36 7.33 -1.94
CA SER A 68 3.99 7.86 -2.01
C SER A 68 3.65 8.70 -0.79
N ASN A 69 3.99 8.25 0.41
CA ASN A 69 3.75 9.02 1.64
C ASN A 69 4.67 10.23 1.77
N LEU A 70 5.92 10.14 1.29
CA LEU A 70 6.83 11.28 1.28
C LEU A 70 6.32 12.40 0.36
N ILE A 71 5.82 12.06 -0.84
CA ILE A 71 5.21 13.03 -1.77
C ILE A 71 3.92 13.61 -1.17
N ASN A 72 3.09 12.78 -0.56
CA ASN A 72 1.89 13.25 0.13
C ASN A 72 2.22 14.19 1.30
N GLY A 73 3.36 13.96 1.96
CA GLY A 73 3.89 14.79 3.04
C GLY A 73 4.21 16.24 2.65
N VAL A 74 4.35 16.53 1.35
CA VAL A 74 4.55 17.91 0.86
C VAL A 74 3.32 18.78 1.16
N ASN A 75 2.11 18.22 1.00
CA ASN A 75 0.85 18.91 1.26
C ASN A 75 0.31 18.67 2.67
N ASP A 76 0.60 17.52 3.26
CA ASP A 76 0.19 17.10 4.59
C ASP A 76 1.37 16.44 5.29
N PRO A 77 2.12 17.18 6.12
CA PRO A 77 3.32 16.67 6.80
C PRO A 77 3.08 15.40 7.61
N ASN A 78 1.88 15.19 8.14
CA ASN A 78 1.53 13.99 8.88
C ASN A 78 1.56 12.74 8.00
N SER A 79 1.31 12.87 6.70
CA SER A 79 1.40 11.76 5.73
C SER A 79 2.76 11.06 5.74
N THR A 80 3.84 11.79 6.05
CA THR A 80 5.20 11.21 6.12
C THR A 80 5.33 10.13 7.18
N TYR A 81 4.67 10.29 8.33
CA TYR A 81 4.69 9.29 9.39
C TYR A 81 4.01 7.98 8.99
N TYR A 82 2.97 8.05 8.13
CA TYR A 82 2.28 6.88 7.63
C TYR A 82 3.09 6.06 6.62
N ALA A 83 4.28 6.53 6.21
CA ALA A 83 5.20 5.74 5.40
C ALA A 83 5.54 4.39 6.05
N VAL A 84 5.63 4.33 7.40
CA VAL A 84 5.86 3.09 8.14
C VAL A 84 4.71 2.10 7.91
N ILE A 85 3.47 2.57 7.98
CA ILE A 85 2.28 1.73 7.73
C ILE A 85 2.26 1.22 6.29
N SER A 86 2.56 2.08 5.31
CA SER A 86 2.62 1.68 3.89
C SER A 86 3.73 0.67 3.61
N ILE A 87 4.87 0.76 4.30
CA ILE A 87 5.93 -0.26 4.23
C ILE A 87 5.45 -1.61 4.79
N LEU A 88 4.73 -1.62 5.91
CA LEU A 88 4.16 -2.84 6.49
C LEU A 88 3.11 -3.47 5.56
N ILE A 89 2.22 -2.66 4.97
CA ILE A 89 1.25 -3.12 3.98
C ILE A 89 1.96 -3.69 2.75
N ALA A 90 3.02 -3.03 2.25
CA ALA A 90 3.82 -3.51 1.14
C ALA A 90 4.44 -4.88 1.43
N ALA A 91 5.02 -5.07 2.61
CA ALA A 91 5.60 -6.34 3.04
C ALA A 91 4.53 -7.44 3.15
N ALA A 92 3.39 -7.14 3.78
CA ALA A 92 2.26 -8.06 3.89
C ALA A 92 1.70 -8.45 2.52
N ALA A 93 1.58 -7.49 1.58
CA ALA A 93 1.12 -7.74 0.21
C ALA A 93 2.03 -8.70 -0.55
N VAL A 94 3.35 -8.56 -0.41
CA VAL A 94 4.32 -9.50 -1.02
C VAL A 94 4.21 -10.90 -0.40
N ILE A 95 3.97 -11.00 0.91
CA ILE A 95 3.73 -12.29 1.57
C ILE A 95 2.43 -12.92 1.04
N CYS A 96 1.34 -12.15 0.95
CA CYS A 96 0.06 -12.60 0.39
C CYS A 96 0.21 -13.08 -1.06
N LYS A 97 1.00 -12.37 -1.88
CA LYS A 97 1.34 -12.82 -3.24
C LYS A 97 2.06 -14.16 -3.22
N LYS A 98 3.11 -14.32 -2.42
CA LYS A 98 3.90 -15.56 -2.32
C LYS A 98 3.02 -16.75 -1.94
N LYS A 99 2.06 -16.55 -1.05
CA LYS A 99 1.09 -17.56 -0.62
C LYS A 99 -0.13 -17.69 -1.53
N ARG A 100 -0.17 -16.99 -2.68
CA ARG A 100 -1.27 -16.96 -3.65
C ARG A 100 -2.64 -16.56 -3.05
N VAL A 101 -2.62 -15.80 -1.96
CA VAL A 101 -3.82 -15.36 -1.24
C VAL A 101 -4.67 -14.45 -2.13
N LEU A 102 -4.05 -13.54 -2.88
CA LEU A 102 -4.74 -12.59 -3.77
C LEU A 102 -5.36 -13.23 -5.03
N GLN A 103 -5.15 -14.53 -5.28
CA GLN A 103 -5.68 -15.24 -6.46
C GLN A 103 -7.02 -15.94 -6.19
N ARG A 104 -7.44 -16.03 -4.94
CA ARG A 104 -8.69 -16.71 -4.52
C ARG A 104 -9.55 -15.72 -3.76
N PHE A 105 -10.77 -15.50 -4.19
CA PHE A 105 -11.67 -14.51 -3.61
C PHE A 105 -11.82 -14.60 -2.07
N PRO A 106 -12.07 -15.78 -1.45
CA PRO A 106 -12.18 -15.85 0.00
C PRO A 106 -10.86 -15.50 0.72
N ALA A 107 -9.72 -15.93 0.15
CA ALA A 107 -8.42 -15.63 0.70
C ALA A 107 -8.05 -14.15 0.50
N MET A 108 -8.50 -13.51 -0.57
CA MET A 108 -8.33 -12.07 -0.80
C MET A 108 -9.02 -11.25 0.30
N LEU A 109 -10.21 -11.67 0.77
CA LEU A 109 -10.87 -11.02 1.90
C LEU A 109 -10.02 -11.09 3.18
N LEU A 110 -9.35 -12.21 3.42
CA LEU A 110 -8.39 -12.32 4.54
C LEU A 110 -7.22 -11.35 4.37
N ALA A 111 -6.69 -11.19 3.15
CA ALA A 111 -5.65 -10.19 2.88
C ALA A 111 -6.13 -8.76 3.16
N VAL A 112 -7.35 -8.43 2.74
CA VAL A 112 -7.99 -7.14 3.04
C VAL A 112 -8.05 -6.89 4.54
N LEU A 113 -8.49 -7.88 5.33
CA LEU A 113 -8.52 -7.76 6.80
C LEU A 113 -7.12 -7.55 7.40
N ILE A 114 -6.11 -8.27 6.90
CA ILE A 114 -4.71 -8.07 7.34
C ILE A 114 -4.24 -6.64 7.02
N PHE A 115 -4.52 -6.14 5.81
CA PHE A 115 -4.16 -4.78 5.42
C PHE A 115 -4.92 -3.74 6.25
N ALA A 116 -6.20 -3.98 6.56
CA ALA A 116 -7.01 -3.10 7.40
C ALA A 116 -6.56 -3.11 8.88
N LEU A 117 -6.07 -4.22 9.40
CA LEU A 117 -5.43 -4.25 10.71
C LEU A 117 -4.17 -3.37 10.75
N LEU A 118 -3.35 -3.43 9.69
CA LEU A 118 -2.15 -2.60 9.58
C LEU A 118 -2.49 -1.12 9.33
N GLY A 119 -3.39 -0.84 8.40
CA GLY A 119 -3.79 0.53 8.04
C GLY A 119 -4.69 1.17 9.09
N GLY A 120 -5.77 0.50 9.46
CA GLY A 120 -6.79 1.03 10.36
C GLY A 120 -6.37 1.02 11.83
N LEU A 121 -6.01 -0.15 12.40
CA LEU A 121 -5.65 -0.20 13.82
C LEU A 121 -4.30 0.42 14.11
N LEU A 122 -3.22 -0.02 13.45
CA LEU A 122 -1.89 0.57 13.69
C LEU A 122 -1.84 2.01 13.20
N GLY A 123 -2.48 2.33 12.06
CA GLY A 123 -2.62 3.70 11.58
C GLY A 123 -3.41 4.57 12.54
N GLY A 124 -4.50 4.07 13.12
CA GLY A 124 -5.29 4.77 14.15
C GLY A 124 -4.47 5.05 15.41
N VAL A 125 -3.70 4.07 15.91
CA VAL A 125 -2.77 4.29 17.03
C VAL A 125 -1.73 5.36 16.67
N LEU A 126 -1.18 5.31 15.46
CA LEU A 126 -0.22 6.30 14.99
C LEU A 126 -0.85 7.70 14.91
N THR A 127 -2.07 7.82 14.38
CA THR A 127 -2.85 9.08 14.37
C THR A 127 -2.99 9.65 15.78
N TRP A 128 -3.42 8.81 16.73
CA TRP A 128 -3.59 9.21 18.12
C TRP A 128 -2.28 9.72 18.75
N LEU A 129 -1.15 9.08 18.44
CA LEU A 129 0.16 9.50 18.94
C LEU A 129 0.63 10.83 18.32
N ILE A 130 0.49 10.97 16.99
CA ILE A 130 0.95 12.17 16.26
C ILE A 130 0.14 13.40 16.66
N ASN A 131 -1.19 13.23 16.84
CA ASN A 131 -2.09 14.33 17.16
C ASN A 131 -2.22 14.60 18.67
N GLY A 132 -1.24 14.23 19.48
CA GLY A 132 -1.24 14.54 20.92
C GLY A 132 -2.39 13.88 21.68
N LYS A 133 -2.65 12.58 21.43
CA LYS A 133 -3.73 11.78 22.03
C LYS A 133 -5.13 12.14 21.52
N SER A 134 -5.23 12.63 20.29
CA SER A 134 -6.48 12.89 19.59
C SER A 134 -6.54 12.10 18.29
N PHE A 135 -7.74 11.69 17.86
CA PHE A 135 -7.96 11.12 16.52
C PHE A 135 -8.26 12.19 15.46
N GLY A 136 -8.23 13.48 15.84
CA GLY A 136 -8.54 14.59 14.95
C GLY A 136 -10.04 14.80 14.77
N GLU A 137 -10.44 15.17 13.55
CA GLU A 137 -11.82 15.46 13.16
C GLU A 137 -12.17 14.76 11.84
N GLY A 138 -13.45 14.71 11.50
CA GLY A 138 -13.95 14.22 10.24
C GLY A 138 -14.68 12.88 10.34
N TYR A 139 -15.00 12.30 9.18
CA TYR A 139 -15.92 11.16 9.04
C TYR A 139 -15.60 9.98 9.98
N THR A 140 -14.33 9.64 10.16
CA THR A 140 -13.93 8.49 11.00
C THR A 140 -14.26 8.76 12.47
N VAL A 141 -14.07 9.99 12.94
CA VAL A 141 -14.42 10.37 14.32
C VAL A 141 -15.93 10.46 14.49
N ASP A 142 -16.66 10.99 13.50
CA ASP A 142 -18.13 10.99 13.51
C ASP A 142 -18.70 9.57 13.57
N LEU A 143 -18.10 8.63 12.85
CA LEU A 143 -18.44 7.21 12.91
C LEU A 143 -18.11 6.63 14.30
N ALA A 144 -16.99 7.02 14.90
CA ALA A 144 -16.59 6.56 16.24
C ALA A 144 -17.60 6.99 17.31
N VAL A 145 -18.13 8.21 17.23
CA VAL A 145 -19.19 8.67 18.14
C VAL A 145 -20.42 7.78 18.05
N LYS A 146 -20.89 7.48 16.83
CA LYS A 146 -22.04 6.57 16.63
C LYS A 146 -21.77 5.16 17.17
N ILE A 147 -20.54 4.66 17.01
CA ILE A 147 -20.12 3.36 17.55
C ILE A 147 -20.09 3.39 19.07
N ALA A 148 -19.56 4.46 19.68
CA ALA A 148 -19.54 4.64 21.11
C ALA A 148 -20.94 4.60 21.72
N ASP A 149 -21.88 5.33 21.11
CA ASP A 149 -23.28 5.38 21.54
C ASP A 149 -23.97 4.00 21.39
N ALA A 150 -23.75 3.31 20.26
CA ALA A 150 -24.40 2.03 19.98
C ALA A 150 -23.87 0.87 20.82
N LEU A 151 -22.55 0.84 21.11
CA LEU A 151 -21.86 -0.29 21.76
C LEU A 151 -21.37 0.04 23.18
N SER A 152 -21.63 1.25 23.69
CA SER A 152 -21.15 1.75 24.98
C SER A 152 -19.63 1.62 25.14
N LEU A 153 -18.88 1.90 24.06
CA LEU A 153 -17.42 1.86 24.05
C LEU A 153 -16.82 3.18 24.51
N ASP A 154 -15.62 3.08 25.10
CA ASP A 154 -14.81 4.24 25.45
C ASP A 154 -14.26 4.95 24.20
N TYR A 155 -13.74 6.17 24.39
CA TYR A 155 -13.21 7.03 23.32
C TYR A 155 -12.15 6.35 22.45
N ILE A 156 -11.21 5.63 23.06
CA ILE A 156 -10.12 5.00 22.31
C ILE A 156 -10.63 3.80 21.51
N SER A 157 -11.39 2.92 22.14
CA SER A 157 -11.90 1.70 21.50
C SER A 157 -12.86 2.01 20.34
N SER A 158 -13.75 2.99 20.50
CA SER A 158 -14.67 3.40 19.43
C SER A 158 -13.94 4.00 18.23
N ASN A 159 -12.93 4.85 18.45
CA ASN A 159 -12.14 5.43 17.38
C ASN A 159 -11.26 4.39 16.66
N LEU A 160 -10.63 3.48 17.37
CA LEU A 160 -9.85 2.39 16.75
C LEU A 160 -10.74 1.46 15.93
N LEU A 161 -11.95 1.16 16.42
CA LEU A 161 -12.91 0.35 15.66
C LEU A 161 -13.39 1.10 14.41
N ALA A 162 -13.66 2.39 14.50
CA ALA A 162 -14.02 3.22 13.35
C ALA A 162 -12.88 3.27 12.31
N CYS A 163 -11.64 3.50 12.74
CA CYS A 163 -10.46 3.46 11.86
C CYS A 163 -10.35 2.11 11.14
N PHE A 164 -10.54 1.00 11.86
CA PHE A 164 -10.49 -0.33 11.28
C PHE A 164 -11.59 -0.55 10.23
N LEU A 165 -12.85 -0.18 10.52
CA LEU A 165 -13.97 -0.36 9.61
C LEU A 165 -13.82 0.49 8.34
N VAL A 166 -13.41 1.74 8.47
CA VAL A 166 -13.11 2.61 7.33
C VAL A 166 -11.99 2.03 6.48
N ASP A 167 -10.94 1.50 7.13
CA ASP A 167 -9.81 0.91 6.41
C ASP A 167 -10.16 -0.45 5.76
N VAL A 168 -11.09 -1.23 6.30
CA VAL A 168 -11.65 -2.41 5.60
C VAL A 168 -12.30 -1.99 4.28
N ALA A 169 -13.12 -0.94 4.29
CA ALA A 169 -13.74 -0.41 3.07
C ALA A 169 -12.68 0.11 2.09
N ASP A 170 -11.68 0.86 2.59
CA ASP A 170 -10.55 1.34 1.79
C ASP A 170 -9.77 0.21 1.15
N LYS A 171 -9.40 -0.82 1.92
CA LYS A 171 -8.60 -1.94 1.40
C LYS A 171 -9.38 -2.83 0.43
N LEU A 172 -10.70 -2.93 0.55
CA LEU A 172 -11.55 -3.53 -0.50
C LEU A 172 -11.49 -2.70 -1.78
N ALA A 173 -11.72 -1.38 -1.67
CA ALA A 173 -11.71 -0.45 -2.79
C ALA A 173 -10.34 -0.35 -3.49
N VAL A 174 -9.25 -0.66 -2.80
CA VAL A 174 -7.89 -0.66 -3.33
C VAL A 174 -7.48 -2.03 -3.88
N THR A 175 -7.78 -3.12 -3.17
CA THR A 175 -7.32 -4.47 -3.53
C THR A 175 -7.97 -4.97 -4.83
N VAL A 176 -9.28 -4.75 -4.98
CA VAL A 176 -10.01 -5.21 -6.18
C VAL A 176 -9.46 -4.55 -7.45
N PRO A 177 -9.35 -3.21 -7.57
CA PRO A 177 -8.75 -2.57 -8.74
C PRO A 177 -7.30 -2.99 -8.97
N SER A 178 -6.50 -3.16 -7.90
CA SER A 178 -5.10 -3.59 -8.03
C SER A 178 -4.97 -4.97 -8.66
N VAL A 179 -5.83 -5.93 -8.25
CA VAL A 179 -5.86 -7.27 -8.85
C VAL A 179 -6.33 -7.21 -10.30
N LEU A 180 -7.37 -6.43 -10.60
CA LEU A 180 -7.86 -6.26 -11.98
C LEU A 180 -6.78 -5.65 -12.88
N LEU A 181 -6.13 -4.58 -12.43
CA LEU A 181 -5.02 -3.96 -13.17
C LEU A 181 -3.88 -4.96 -13.39
N PHE A 182 -3.54 -5.77 -12.36
CA PHE A 182 -2.52 -6.80 -12.50
C PHE A 182 -2.89 -7.85 -13.57
N LEU A 183 -4.16 -8.28 -13.64
CA LEU A 183 -4.63 -9.25 -14.64
C LEU A 183 -4.63 -8.66 -16.06
N LEU A 184 -4.80 -7.34 -16.20
CA LEU A 184 -4.75 -6.63 -17.47
C LEU A 184 -3.33 -6.37 -17.98
N LEU A 185 -2.30 -6.53 -17.13
CA LEU A 185 -0.90 -6.30 -17.55
C LEU A 185 -0.49 -7.31 -18.63
N PRO A 186 0.14 -6.85 -19.74
CA PRO A 186 0.67 -7.74 -20.77
C PRO A 186 1.69 -8.73 -20.20
N LYS A 187 1.61 -10.01 -20.62
CA LYS A 187 2.55 -11.06 -20.16
C LYS A 187 4.01 -10.66 -20.34
N LYS A 188 4.35 -10.05 -21.48
CA LYS A 188 5.72 -9.55 -21.74
C LYS A 188 6.23 -8.61 -20.66
N LEU A 189 5.37 -7.71 -20.16
CA LEU A 189 5.73 -6.74 -19.11
C LEU A 189 5.89 -7.47 -17.75
N LEU A 190 5.01 -8.40 -17.44
CA LEU A 190 5.11 -9.22 -16.22
C LEU A 190 6.38 -10.07 -16.19
N ASP A 191 6.76 -10.65 -17.32
CA ASP A 191 7.98 -11.47 -17.41
C ASP A 191 9.24 -10.62 -17.25
N LEU A 192 9.25 -9.39 -17.81
CA LEU A 192 10.33 -8.43 -17.59
C LEU A 192 10.48 -8.07 -16.10
N PHE A 193 9.38 -7.76 -15.42
CA PHE A 193 9.42 -7.40 -13.99
C PHE A 193 9.81 -8.60 -13.10
N ARG A 194 9.34 -9.82 -13.43
CA ARG A 194 9.69 -11.04 -12.71
C ARG A 194 11.17 -11.41 -12.86
N ALA A 195 11.68 -11.36 -14.08
CA ALA A 195 13.10 -11.63 -14.36
C ALA A 195 14.01 -10.67 -13.59
N GLN A 196 13.62 -9.41 -13.50
CA GLN A 196 14.34 -8.36 -12.79
C GLN A 196 14.35 -8.59 -11.27
N SER A 197 13.20 -8.88 -10.68
CA SER A 197 13.08 -9.13 -9.23
C SER A 197 13.89 -10.34 -8.80
N TRP A 198 13.95 -11.40 -9.63
CA TRP A 198 14.77 -12.59 -9.39
C TRP A 198 16.28 -12.29 -9.46
N TYR A 199 16.71 -11.46 -10.42
CA TYR A 199 18.11 -11.07 -10.56
C TYR A 199 18.61 -10.27 -9.36
N LEU A 200 17.80 -9.33 -8.86
CA LEU A 200 18.14 -8.57 -7.67
C LEU A 200 18.22 -9.45 -6.42
N GLN A 201 17.26 -10.36 -6.22
CA GLN A 201 17.32 -11.33 -5.12
C GLN A 201 18.59 -12.16 -5.15
N LYS A 202 18.92 -12.75 -6.31
CA LYS A 202 20.12 -13.60 -6.46
C LYS A 202 21.43 -12.84 -6.23
N LYS A 203 21.48 -11.53 -6.52
CA LYS A 203 22.65 -10.68 -6.27
C LYS A 203 22.88 -10.44 -4.77
N TYR A 204 21.83 -10.46 -3.95
CA TYR A 204 21.95 -10.26 -2.50
C TYR A 204 22.05 -11.57 -1.71
N GLU A 205 21.54 -12.68 -2.22
CA GLU A 205 21.68 -14.00 -1.61
C GLU A 205 23.06 -14.64 -1.83
N GLY A 206 23.85 -14.15 -2.77
CA GLY A 206 25.19 -14.65 -3.14
C GLY A 206 26.35 -13.89 -2.48
N ARG A 207 26.10 -13.15 -1.42
CA ARG A 207 27.09 -12.51 -0.54
C ARG A 207 26.89 -13.05 0.90
#